data_715e4c80d75dcaaebe9bbb2c4d4b55f5
#
_entry.id   715e4c80d75dcaaebe9bbb2c4d4b55f5
#
_cell.length_a   1.000
_cell.length_b   1.000
_cell.length_c   1.000
_cell.angle_alpha   90.00
_cell.angle_beta   90.00
_cell.angle_gamma   90.00
#
_symmetry.space_group_name_H-M   'P 1'
#
loop_
_entity.id
_entity.type
_entity.pdbx_description
1 polymer ?
#
loop_
_entity_poly.entity_id
_entity_poly.type
_entity_poly.pdbx_seq_one_letter_code
_entity_poly.pdbx_strand_id
1 'polypeptide(L)'
;MIDTLIFDFDGVILDTETPDYQTWQEVFHRYGVELELSVWTHYIGGRSAQFDVCRHLEDLIQASVDRETIYQRRRGRYLEIVQAGPVLPGVLDYVHDAKQLGLQLGNASSSSREWVEDHLSRLNILGLFDSIKCSEDVTRVKPDPELYLNSVTHLGTQPERALAIEDSVNGVSAAKSAGLFCLAVPNPMTRDLPLDHADLRLSSLAEIPLSLLLERVAIG
;
A
#
# COMPACT_ATOMS: atom_id res chain seq x y z
N MET A 1 -14.33 -20.81 2.15
CA MET A 1 -12.97 -21.10 1.61
C MET A 1 -12.60 -19.92 0.72
N ILE A 2 -11.43 -19.34 0.91
CA ILE A 2 -10.90 -18.24 0.08
C ILE A 2 -10.64 -18.75 -1.34
N ASP A 3 -11.09 -18.00 -2.34
CA ASP A 3 -10.85 -18.24 -3.76
C ASP A 3 -10.30 -17.01 -4.49
N THR A 4 -10.11 -15.90 -3.76
CA THR A 4 -9.70 -14.62 -4.33
C THR A 4 -8.71 -13.92 -3.40
N LEU A 5 -7.59 -13.44 -3.94
CA LEU A 5 -6.67 -12.52 -3.26
C LEU A 5 -6.79 -11.14 -3.87
N ILE A 6 -6.88 -10.10 -3.04
CA ILE A 6 -6.92 -8.70 -3.48
C ILE A 6 -5.79 -7.95 -2.77
N PHE A 7 -4.77 -7.58 -3.54
CA PHE A 7 -3.62 -6.85 -3.04
C PHE A 7 -3.88 -5.35 -3.06
N ASP A 8 -3.50 -4.63 -2.01
CA ASP A 8 -3.12 -3.25 -2.17
C ASP A 8 -1.86 -3.13 -3.02
N PHE A 9 -1.53 -1.94 -3.51
CA PHE A 9 -0.35 -1.73 -4.34
C PHE A 9 0.78 -1.09 -3.55
N ASP A 10 0.55 0.14 -3.06
CA ASP A 10 1.58 0.95 -2.40
C ASP A 10 1.90 0.41 -1.01
N GLY A 11 3.16 0.07 -0.75
CA GLY A 11 3.58 -0.53 0.52
C GLY A 11 3.31 -2.03 0.66
N VAL A 12 2.58 -2.65 -0.27
CA VAL A 12 2.31 -4.10 -0.31
C VAL A 12 3.03 -4.80 -1.47
N ILE A 13 2.80 -4.38 -2.71
CA ILE A 13 3.49 -4.94 -3.89
C ILE A 13 4.84 -4.26 -4.08
N LEU A 14 4.88 -2.95 -3.95
CA LEU A 14 6.06 -2.12 -4.11
C LEU A 14 6.22 -1.19 -2.90
N ASP A 15 7.43 -1.07 -2.38
CA ASP A 15 7.71 -0.10 -1.33
C ASP A 15 7.74 1.31 -1.93
N THR A 16 6.69 2.06 -1.73
CA THR A 16 6.55 3.46 -2.14
C THR A 16 6.65 4.41 -0.95
N GLU A 17 6.46 3.91 0.26
CA GLU A 17 6.40 4.68 1.49
C GLU A 17 7.81 5.03 2.02
N THR A 18 8.74 4.06 2.02
CA THR A 18 10.13 4.32 2.44
C THR A 18 10.82 5.35 1.54
N PRO A 19 10.74 5.28 0.19
CA PRO A 19 11.26 6.31 -0.70
C PRO A 19 10.62 7.70 -0.48
N ASP A 20 9.34 7.76 -0.16
CA ASP A 20 8.67 9.03 0.11
C ASP A 20 9.28 9.71 1.35
N TYR A 21 9.42 8.98 2.45
CA TYR A 21 10.09 9.47 3.65
C TYR A 21 11.55 9.84 3.39
N GLN A 22 12.33 8.98 2.74
CA GLN A 22 13.74 9.22 2.44
C GLN A 22 13.95 10.50 1.64
N THR A 23 13.15 10.72 0.61
CA THR A 23 13.28 11.92 -0.22
C THR A 23 12.91 13.20 0.53
N TRP A 24 11.98 13.15 1.47
CA TRP A 24 11.73 14.25 2.38
C TRP A 24 12.86 14.45 3.39
N GLN A 25 13.44 13.39 3.95
CA GLN A 25 14.64 13.50 4.78
C GLN A 25 15.80 14.17 4.03
N GLU A 26 16.04 13.80 2.76
CA GLU A 26 17.04 14.46 1.92
C GLU A 26 16.76 15.97 1.78
N VAL A 27 15.51 16.39 1.69
CA VAL A 27 15.14 17.81 1.66
C VAL A 27 15.50 18.46 2.99
N PHE A 28 15.05 17.92 4.13
CA PHE A 28 15.30 18.48 5.45
C PHE A 28 16.80 18.61 5.75
N HIS A 29 17.58 17.58 5.43
CA HIS A 29 19.04 17.61 5.63
C HIS A 29 19.75 18.74 4.84
N ARG A 30 19.27 19.09 3.64
CA ARG A 30 19.81 20.23 2.86
C ARG A 30 19.62 21.57 3.58
N TYR A 31 18.63 21.67 4.43
CA TYR A 31 18.39 22.87 5.28
C TYR A 31 19.00 22.74 6.68
N GLY A 32 19.77 21.66 6.96
CA GLY A 32 20.47 21.46 8.23
C GLY A 32 19.56 21.02 9.38
N VAL A 33 18.38 20.49 9.10
CA VAL A 33 17.41 19.97 10.07
C VAL A 33 17.02 18.53 9.74
N GLU A 34 16.36 17.85 10.68
CA GLU A 34 15.88 16.48 10.50
C GLU A 34 14.36 16.41 10.44
N LEU A 35 13.85 15.50 9.61
CA LEU A 35 12.46 15.04 9.66
C LEU A 35 12.40 13.77 10.51
N GLU A 36 11.87 13.91 11.72
CA GLU A 36 11.72 12.80 12.64
C GLU A 36 10.73 11.74 12.10
N LEU A 37 11.11 10.47 12.19
CA LEU A 37 10.23 9.37 11.75
C LEU A 37 8.89 9.37 12.49
N SER A 38 8.88 9.72 13.77
CA SER A 38 7.68 9.83 14.59
C SER A 38 6.69 10.88 14.07
N VAL A 39 7.17 11.99 13.52
CA VAL A 39 6.35 13.03 12.88
C VAL A 39 5.75 12.47 11.58
N TRP A 40 6.59 11.81 10.78
CA TRP A 40 6.18 11.23 9.51
C TRP A 40 5.13 10.11 9.68
N THR A 41 5.38 9.14 10.57
CA THR A 41 4.46 8.02 10.81
C THR A 41 3.11 8.48 11.37
N HIS A 42 3.10 9.57 12.15
CA HIS A 42 1.84 10.17 12.60
C HIS A 42 1.01 10.71 11.42
N TYR A 43 1.67 11.21 10.39
CA TYR A 43 1.05 11.72 9.16
C TYR A 43 0.47 10.59 8.29
N ILE A 44 1.30 9.60 7.90
CA ILE A 44 0.86 8.47 7.04
C ILE A 44 -0.19 7.58 7.72
N GLY A 45 -0.30 7.60 9.04
CA GLY A 45 -1.33 6.89 9.80
C GLY A 45 -2.77 7.40 9.59
N GLY A 46 -2.98 8.37 8.69
CA GLY A 46 -4.31 8.85 8.28
C GLY A 46 -5.03 9.73 9.30
N ARG A 47 -4.37 10.13 10.39
CA ARG A 47 -4.99 10.98 11.44
C ARG A 47 -4.90 12.48 11.17
N SER A 48 -4.15 12.91 10.16
CA SER A 48 -4.08 14.33 9.80
C SER A 48 -4.04 14.51 8.28
N ALA A 49 -5.20 14.67 7.67
CA ALA A 49 -5.33 15.07 6.26
C ALA A 49 -4.73 16.46 5.94
N GLN A 50 -3.98 17.05 6.84
CA GLN A 50 -3.51 18.44 6.77
C GLN A 50 -2.03 18.63 7.16
N PHE A 51 -1.20 17.58 7.17
CA PHE A 51 0.23 17.77 7.44
C PHE A 51 0.91 18.37 6.22
N ASP A 52 1.31 19.65 6.34
CA ASP A 52 2.10 20.34 5.33
C ASP A 52 3.59 20.17 5.67
N VAL A 53 4.26 19.24 4.97
CA VAL A 53 5.68 18.91 5.20
C VAL A 53 6.58 20.13 4.97
N CYS A 54 6.27 20.97 3.96
CA CYS A 54 7.01 22.20 3.73
C CYS A 54 6.80 23.21 4.86
N ARG A 55 5.58 23.30 5.39
CA ARG A 55 5.30 24.16 6.55
C ARG A 55 6.08 23.70 7.78
N HIS A 56 6.15 22.40 8.02
CA HIS A 56 6.97 21.87 9.13
C HIS A 56 8.46 22.21 8.95
N LEU A 57 8.98 22.12 7.72
CA LEU A 57 10.34 22.52 7.41
C LEU A 57 10.55 24.02 7.69
N GLU A 58 9.66 24.89 7.19
CA GLU A 58 9.69 26.34 7.39
C GLU A 58 9.68 26.72 8.89
N ASP A 59 8.86 26.00 9.67
CA ASP A 59 8.77 26.22 11.12
C ASP A 59 10.07 25.82 11.85
N LEU A 60 10.77 24.77 11.40
CA LEU A 60 12.05 24.36 11.97
C LEU A 60 13.19 25.33 11.64
N ILE A 61 13.25 25.79 10.39
CA ILE A 61 14.34 26.68 9.94
C ILE A 61 14.03 28.18 10.18
N GLN A 62 12.82 28.52 10.62
CA GLN A 62 12.32 29.88 10.83
C GLN A 62 12.46 30.80 9.59
N ALA A 63 12.26 30.21 8.39
CA ALA A 63 12.34 30.89 7.10
C ALA A 63 11.39 30.22 6.06
N SER A 64 10.99 30.98 5.04
CA SER A 64 10.24 30.44 3.93
C SER A 64 11.15 29.67 2.96
N VAL A 65 10.59 28.66 2.28
CA VAL A 65 11.29 27.87 1.26
C VAL A 65 10.62 28.00 -0.11
N ASP A 66 11.37 27.75 -1.16
CA ASP A 66 10.82 27.60 -2.52
C ASP A 66 10.19 26.21 -2.66
N ARG A 67 8.90 26.14 -2.28
CA ARG A 67 8.12 24.90 -2.27
C ARG A 67 8.04 24.25 -3.65
N GLU A 68 7.87 25.04 -4.71
CA GLU A 68 7.77 24.51 -6.08
C GLU A 68 9.05 23.78 -6.49
N THR A 69 10.20 24.41 -6.30
CA THR A 69 11.50 23.77 -6.57
C THR A 69 11.71 22.52 -5.71
N ILE A 70 11.32 22.54 -4.43
CA ILE A 70 11.41 21.38 -3.53
C ILE A 70 10.56 20.22 -4.09
N TYR A 71 9.28 20.46 -4.37
CA TYR A 71 8.38 19.41 -4.87
C TYR A 71 8.86 18.81 -6.19
N GLN A 72 9.29 19.63 -7.14
CA GLN A 72 9.77 19.15 -8.44
C GLN A 72 11.02 18.27 -8.28
N ARG A 73 12.03 18.71 -7.55
CA ARG A 73 13.27 17.94 -7.34
C ARG A 73 13.02 16.66 -6.57
N ARG A 74 12.24 16.74 -5.50
CA ARG A 74 11.90 15.57 -4.69
C ARG A 74 11.12 14.56 -5.53
N ARG A 75 10.15 14.99 -6.33
CA ARG A 75 9.37 14.10 -7.20
C ARG A 75 10.26 13.32 -8.15
N GLY A 76 11.22 13.97 -8.80
CA GLY A 76 12.18 13.29 -9.67
C GLY A 76 12.98 12.22 -8.92
N ARG A 77 13.53 12.58 -7.75
CA ARG A 77 14.29 11.67 -6.89
C ARG A 77 13.47 10.49 -6.37
N TYR A 78 12.24 10.75 -5.95
CA TYR A 78 11.28 9.72 -5.53
C TYR A 78 11.02 8.71 -6.66
N LEU A 79 10.71 9.18 -7.85
CA LEU A 79 10.46 8.32 -9.01
C LEU A 79 11.68 7.46 -9.36
N GLU A 80 12.91 8.02 -9.32
CA GLU A 80 14.14 7.26 -9.54
C GLU A 80 14.25 6.07 -8.57
N ILE A 81 14.00 6.29 -7.27
CA ILE A 81 14.13 5.25 -6.24
C ILE A 81 13.03 4.19 -6.43
N VAL A 82 11.77 4.62 -6.59
CA VAL A 82 10.64 3.70 -6.76
C VAL A 82 10.77 2.86 -8.03
N GLN A 83 11.21 3.47 -9.14
CA GLN A 83 11.43 2.75 -10.41
C GLN A 83 12.56 1.72 -10.31
N ALA A 84 13.57 1.94 -9.48
CA ALA A 84 14.64 0.98 -9.24
C ALA A 84 14.25 -0.09 -8.22
N GLY A 85 13.14 0.11 -7.47
CA GLY A 85 12.69 -0.78 -6.42
C GLY A 85 12.20 -2.14 -6.96
N PRO A 86 12.57 -3.26 -6.27
CA PRO A 86 12.03 -4.59 -6.57
C PRO A 86 10.62 -4.75 -5.99
N VAL A 87 9.95 -5.83 -6.42
CA VAL A 87 8.76 -6.35 -5.74
C VAL A 87 9.09 -6.69 -4.29
N LEU A 88 8.19 -6.39 -3.37
CA LEU A 88 8.38 -6.72 -1.96
C LEU A 88 8.46 -8.25 -1.72
N PRO A 89 9.21 -8.69 -0.68
CA PRO A 89 9.46 -10.11 -0.45
C PRO A 89 8.18 -10.94 -0.27
N GLY A 90 8.11 -12.08 -0.96
CA GLY A 90 6.99 -13.01 -0.94
C GLY A 90 5.82 -12.67 -1.87
N VAL A 91 5.74 -11.46 -2.42
CA VAL A 91 4.66 -11.06 -3.33
C VAL A 91 4.63 -11.93 -4.58
N LEU A 92 5.79 -12.13 -5.24
CA LEU A 92 5.84 -12.97 -6.46
C LEU A 92 5.43 -14.42 -6.17
N ASP A 93 5.86 -14.95 -5.02
CA ASP A 93 5.49 -16.31 -4.62
C ASP A 93 3.96 -16.41 -4.44
N TYR A 94 3.35 -15.46 -3.73
CA TYR A 94 1.90 -15.42 -3.52
C TYR A 94 1.12 -15.26 -4.84
N VAL A 95 1.58 -14.41 -5.75
CA VAL A 95 0.95 -14.21 -7.06
C VAL A 95 1.02 -15.49 -7.90
N HIS A 96 2.18 -16.15 -7.95
CA HIS A 96 2.34 -17.38 -8.71
C HIS A 96 1.60 -18.57 -8.09
N ASP A 97 1.70 -18.73 -6.77
CA ASP A 97 1.00 -19.79 -6.05
C ASP A 97 -0.52 -19.64 -6.19
N ALA A 98 -1.05 -18.42 -6.09
CA ALA A 98 -2.48 -18.15 -6.29
C ALA A 98 -2.95 -18.61 -7.69
N LYS A 99 -2.19 -18.28 -8.73
CA LYS A 99 -2.52 -18.74 -10.10
C LYS A 99 -2.43 -20.25 -10.23
N GLN A 100 -1.43 -20.92 -9.63
CA GLN A 100 -1.33 -22.38 -9.62
C GLN A 100 -2.48 -23.06 -8.88
N LEU A 101 -2.96 -22.44 -7.80
CA LEU A 101 -4.11 -22.91 -7.02
C LEU A 101 -5.47 -22.57 -7.66
N GLY A 102 -5.48 -21.83 -8.77
CA GLY A 102 -6.70 -21.41 -9.47
C GLY A 102 -7.46 -20.28 -8.76
N LEU A 103 -6.80 -19.52 -7.88
CA LEU A 103 -7.38 -18.35 -7.25
C LEU A 103 -7.41 -17.16 -8.22
N GLN A 104 -8.42 -16.31 -8.06
CA GLN A 104 -8.48 -15.03 -8.75
C GLN A 104 -7.58 -14.00 -8.06
N LEU A 105 -6.97 -13.11 -8.84
CA LEU A 105 -6.11 -12.04 -8.35
C LEU A 105 -6.70 -10.67 -8.66
N GLY A 106 -6.90 -9.86 -7.62
CA GLY A 106 -7.25 -8.45 -7.71
C GLY A 106 -6.16 -7.53 -7.19
N ASN A 107 -6.15 -6.31 -7.71
CA ASN A 107 -5.48 -5.17 -7.08
C ASN A 107 -6.53 -4.10 -6.76
N ALA A 108 -6.43 -3.49 -5.58
CA ALA A 108 -7.30 -2.41 -5.12
C ALA A 108 -6.45 -1.31 -4.48
N SER A 109 -6.18 -0.23 -5.22
CA SER A 109 -5.29 0.86 -4.78
C SER A 109 -6.01 2.21 -4.76
N SER A 110 -5.65 3.07 -3.80
CA SER A 110 -6.06 4.48 -3.77
C SER A 110 -5.27 5.36 -4.75
N SER A 111 -4.25 4.81 -5.39
CA SER A 111 -3.43 5.49 -6.41
C SER A 111 -4.13 5.50 -7.78
N SER A 112 -3.58 6.28 -8.71
CA SER A 112 -4.09 6.35 -10.07
C SER A 112 -3.82 5.05 -10.85
N ARG A 113 -4.67 4.76 -11.82
CA ARG A 113 -4.53 3.62 -12.72
C ARG A 113 -3.19 3.63 -13.45
N GLU A 114 -2.80 4.78 -13.99
CA GLU A 114 -1.51 4.96 -14.66
C GLU A 114 -0.35 4.52 -13.74
N TRP A 115 -0.35 4.97 -12.49
CA TRP A 115 0.68 4.61 -11.50
C TRP A 115 0.75 3.10 -11.27
N VAL A 116 -0.37 2.47 -11.00
CA VAL A 116 -0.45 1.04 -10.70
C VAL A 116 -0.06 0.19 -11.91
N GLU A 117 -0.66 0.45 -13.08
CA GLU A 117 -0.44 -0.36 -14.29
C GLU A 117 0.99 -0.20 -14.83
N ASP A 118 1.57 1.00 -14.80
CA ASP A 118 2.96 1.24 -15.22
C ASP A 118 3.94 0.42 -14.36
N HIS A 119 3.76 0.43 -13.04
CA HIS A 119 4.63 -0.34 -12.16
C HIS A 119 4.41 -1.84 -12.25
N LEU A 120 3.16 -2.33 -12.30
CA LEU A 120 2.87 -3.76 -12.50
C LEU A 120 3.43 -4.26 -13.84
N SER A 121 3.36 -3.43 -14.90
CA SER A 121 3.95 -3.73 -16.21
C SER A 121 5.47 -3.81 -16.14
N ARG A 122 6.13 -2.83 -15.51
CA ARG A 122 7.58 -2.83 -15.28
C ARG A 122 8.04 -4.06 -14.51
N LEU A 123 7.25 -4.50 -13.55
CA LEU A 123 7.52 -5.67 -12.72
C LEU A 123 7.16 -7.00 -13.44
N ASN A 124 6.60 -6.95 -14.65
CA ASN A 124 6.16 -8.10 -15.45
C ASN A 124 5.07 -8.96 -14.79
N ILE A 125 4.21 -8.36 -13.97
CA ILE A 125 3.12 -9.05 -13.28
C ILE A 125 1.73 -8.50 -13.61
N LEU A 126 1.61 -7.44 -14.41
CA LEU A 126 0.33 -6.83 -14.78
C LEU A 126 -0.67 -7.87 -15.32
N GLY A 127 -0.24 -8.73 -16.24
CA GLY A 127 -1.09 -9.75 -16.87
C GLY A 127 -1.51 -10.91 -15.96
N LEU A 128 -1.06 -10.95 -14.70
CA LEU A 128 -1.45 -11.94 -13.71
C LEU A 128 -2.69 -11.52 -12.92
N PHE A 129 -3.03 -10.22 -12.93
CA PHE A 129 -4.18 -9.69 -12.21
C PHE A 129 -5.45 -9.78 -13.08
N ASP A 130 -6.49 -10.39 -12.54
CA ASP A 130 -7.80 -10.56 -13.19
C ASP A 130 -8.67 -9.29 -13.00
N SER A 131 -8.36 -8.44 -12.01
CA SER A 131 -9.00 -7.16 -11.74
C SER A 131 -8.01 -6.13 -11.20
N ILE A 132 -8.06 -4.90 -11.70
CA ILE A 132 -7.34 -3.76 -11.14
C ILE A 132 -8.35 -2.65 -10.90
N LYS A 133 -8.47 -2.20 -9.65
CA LYS A 133 -9.32 -1.09 -9.22
C LYS A 133 -8.47 0.00 -8.60
N CYS A 134 -8.65 1.21 -9.11
CA CYS A 134 -7.85 2.39 -8.78
C CYS A 134 -8.76 3.56 -8.39
N SER A 135 -8.17 4.70 -8.04
CA SER A 135 -8.91 5.89 -7.62
C SER A 135 -9.99 6.32 -8.62
N GLU A 136 -9.78 6.09 -9.92
CA GLU A 136 -10.71 6.47 -10.98
C GLU A 136 -11.96 5.56 -11.06
N ASP A 137 -11.94 4.39 -10.42
CA ASP A 137 -13.05 3.43 -10.44
C ASP A 137 -14.06 3.67 -9.32
N VAL A 138 -13.81 4.63 -8.43
CA VAL A 138 -14.59 4.84 -7.21
C VAL A 138 -14.89 6.31 -6.97
N THR A 139 -15.94 6.56 -6.19
CA THR A 139 -16.26 7.92 -5.73
C THR A 139 -15.39 8.31 -4.54
N ARG A 140 -15.06 7.33 -3.69
CA ARG A 140 -14.24 7.51 -2.49
C ARG A 140 -13.22 6.39 -2.37
N VAL A 141 -11.96 6.79 -2.19
CA VAL A 141 -10.86 5.86 -1.91
C VAL A 141 -10.87 5.40 -0.45
N LYS A 142 -9.97 4.47 -0.11
CA LYS A 142 -9.78 3.99 1.26
C LYS A 142 -9.66 5.16 2.25
N PRO A 143 -10.33 5.13 3.42
CA PRO A 143 -10.91 3.96 4.10
C PRO A 143 -12.33 3.57 3.67
N ASP A 144 -12.90 4.16 2.61
CA ASP A 144 -14.18 3.69 2.07
C ASP A 144 -14.02 2.29 1.46
N PRO A 145 -14.98 1.37 1.65
CA PRO A 145 -14.89 0.01 1.14
C PRO A 145 -15.06 -0.11 -0.38
N GLU A 146 -15.37 0.95 -1.10
CA GLU A 146 -15.82 0.93 -2.49
C GLU A 146 -14.82 0.24 -3.43
N LEU A 147 -13.49 0.43 -3.23
CA LEU A 147 -12.45 -0.23 -4.03
C LEU A 147 -12.51 -1.76 -3.90
N TYR A 148 -12.66 -2.28 -2.69
CA TYR A 148 -12.76 -3.71 -2.43
C TYR A 148 -14.07 -4.30 -2.93
N LEU A 149 -15.20 -3.62 -2.70
CA LEU A 149 -16.52 -4.05 -3.19
C LEU A 149 -16.55 -4.10 -4.72
N ASN A 150 -15.95 -3.11 -5.40
CA ASN A 150 -15.84 -3.09 -6.86
C ASN A 150 -14.93 -4.20 -7.38
N SER A 151 -13.85 -4.54 -6.65
CA SER A 151 -12.98 -5.68 -7.00
C SER A 151 -13.72 -7.00 -6.86
N VAL A 152 -14.38 -7.25 -5.74
CA VAL A 152 -15.20 -8.45 -5.47
C VAL A 152 -16.28 -8.62 -6.54
N THR A 153 -17.00 -7.55 -6.87
CA THR A 153 -18.05 -7.55 -7.90
C THR A 153 -17.48 -7.89 -9.28
N HIS A 154 -16.34 -7.29 -9.65
CA HIS A 154 -15.71 -7.52 -10.96
C HIS A 154 -15.22 -8.97 -11.10
N LEU A 155 -14.65 -9.52 -10.01
CA LEU A 155 -14.16 -10.90 -9.96
C LEU A 155 -15.28 -11.94 -9.80
N GLY A 156 -16.53 -11.52 -9.57
CA GLY A 156 -17.68 -12.42 -9.44
C GLY A 156 -17.61 -13.33 -8.20
N THR A 157 -16.91 -12.88 -7.16
CA THR A 157 -16.77 -13.57 -5.87
C THR A 157 -17.63 -12.89 -4.79
N GLN A 158 -17.56 -13.42 -3.56
CA GLN A 158 -18.23 -12.85 -2.39
C GLN A 158 -17.18 -12.30 -1.41
N PRO A 159 -17.47 -11.25 -0.64
CA PRO A 159 -16.54 -10.69 0.34
C PRO A 159 -15.91 -11.73 1.28
N GLU A 160 -16.71 -12.67 1.78
CA GLU A 160 -16.27 -13.72 2.71
C GLU A 160 -15.36 -14.78 2.07
N ARG A 161 -15.21 -14.75 0.75
CA ARG A 161 -14.33 -15.61 -0.03
C ARG A 161 -13.10 -14.89 -0.54
N ALA A 162 -12.99 -13.59 -0.28
CA ALA A 162 -11.87 -12.76 -0.66
C ALA A 162 -10.98 -12.44 0.54
N LEU A 163 -9.67 -12.48 0.31
CA LEU A 163 -8.63 -12.08 1.25
C LEU A 163 -7.93 -10.83 0.73
N ALA A 164 -8.02 -9.75 1.49
CA ALA A 164 -7.28 -8.52 1.24
C ALA A 164 -5.89 -8.58 1.87
N ILE A 165 -4.87 -8.07 1.17
CA ILE A 165 -3.50 -7.92 1.67
C ILE A 165 -3.18 -6.44 1.72
N GLU A 166 -2.88 -5.93 2.92
CA GLU A 166 -2.82 -4.51 3.23
C GLU A 166 -1.67 -4.17 4.16
N ASP A 167 -1.20 -2.91 4.13
CA ASP A 167 -0.16 -2.41 5.03
C ASP A 167 -0.60 -1.24 5.90
N SER A 168 -1.75 -0.62 5.59
CA SER A 168 -2.18 0.66 6.13
C SER A 168 -3.47 0.59 6.96
N VAL A 169 -3.64 1.53 7.90
CA VAL A 169 -4.85 1.63 8.74
C VAL A 169 -6.10 1.88 7.88
N ASN A 170 -5.99 2.76 6.89
CA ASN A 170 -7.11 3.07 5.98
C ASN A 170 -7.48 1.87 5.12
N GLY A 171 -6.47 1.14 4.63
CA GLY A 171 -6.69 -0.03 3.79
C GLY A 171 -7.30 -1.20 4.56
N VAL A 172 -6.78 -1.51 5.76
CA VAL A 172 -7.39 -2.52 6.64
C VAL A 172 -8.84 -2.15 6.98
N SER A 173 -9.11 -0.87 7.30
CA SER A 173 -10.47 -0.40 7.59
C SER A 173 -11.40 -0.56 6.38
N ALA A 174 -10.94 -0.27 5.17
CA ALA A 174 -11.69 -0.46 3.93
C ALA A 174 -12.02 -1.93 3.66
N ALA A 175 -11.01 -2.81 3.76
CA ALA A 175 -11.17 -4.25 3.57
C ALA A 175 -12.16 -4.86 4.58
N LYS A 176 -12.02 -4.51 5.86
CA LYS A 176 -12.92 -4.98 6.93
C LYS A 176 -14.35 -4.44 6.75
N SER A 177 -14.49 -3.18 6.34
CA SER A 177 -15.82 -2.59 6.06
C SER A 177 -16.48 -3.22 4.82
N ALA A 178 -15.70 -3.73 3.89
CA ALA A 178 -16.19 -4.48 2.73
C ALA A 178 -16.53 -5.95 3.06
N GLY A 179 -16.21 -6.44 4.26
CA GLY A 179 -16.50 -7.80 4.70
C GLY A 179 -15.44 -8.85 4.30
N LEU A 180 -14.27 -8.41 3.84
CA LEU A 180 -13.18 -9.32 3.47
C LEU A 180 -12.42 -9.81 4.72
N PHE A 181 -11.78 -10.98 4.58
CA PHE A 181 -10.69 -11.33 5.46
C PHE A 181 -9.50 -10.43 5.14
N CYS A 182 -8.87 -9.85 6.15
CA CYS A 182 -7.78 -8.90 5.97
C CYS A 182 -6.49 -9.40 6.61
N LEU A 183 -5.47 -9.61 5.78
CA LEU A 183 -4.09 -9.84 6.19
C LEU A 183 -3.34 -8.52 6.18
N ALA A 184 -2.88 -8.07 7.34
CA ALA A 184 -1.97 -6.93 7.45
C ALA A 184 -0.52 -7.37 7.27
N VAL A 185 0.19 -6.71 6.35
CA VAL A 185 1.63 -6.91 6.08
C VAL A 185 2.32 -5.55 6.09
N PRO A 186 2.58 -4.97 7.27
CA PRO A 186 3.14 -3.64 7.37
C PRO A 186 4.58 -3.58 6.86
N ASN A 187 4.92 -2.48 6.21
CA ASN A 187 6.28 -2.14 5.80
C ASN A 187 7.04 -1.35 6.91
N PRO A 188 8.30 -0.96 6.72
CA PRO A 188 9.06 -0.22 7.73
C PRO A 188 8.39 1.09 8.20
N MET A 189 7.58 1.74 7.36
CA MET A 189 6.89 2.98 7.70
C MET A 189 5.58 2.76 8.47
N THR A 190 4.92 1.62 8.24
CA THR A 190 3.59 1.32 8.80
C THR A 190 3.61 0.30 9.94
N ARG A 191 4.79 -0.28 10.27
CA ARG A 191 4.92 -1.35 11.28
C ARG A 191 4.40 -1.00 12.68
N ASP A 192 4.51 0.26 13.07
CA ASP A 192 4.12 0.74 14.39
C ASP A 192 2.70 1.35 14.42
N LEU A 193 1.99 1.29 13.27
CA LEU A 193 0.61 1.74 13.18
C LEU A 193 -0.35 0.72 13.78
N PRO A 194 -1.53 1.17 14.31
CA PRO A 194 -2.54 0.30 14.92
C PRO A 194 -3.31 -0.49 13.85
N LEU A 195 -2.78 -1.65 13.47
CA LEU A 195 -3.39 -2.59 12.50
C LEU A 195 -4.12 -3.75 13.17
N ASP A 196 -4.42 -3.66 14.48
CA ASP A 196 -4.99 -4.73 15.30
C ASP A 196 -6.41 -5.15 14.90
N HIS A 197 -7.07 -4.37 14.04
CA HIS A 197 -8.38 -4.70 13.48
C HIS A 197 -8.32 -5.57 12.22
N ALA A 198 -7.12 -5.90 11.71
CA ALA A 198 -6.93 -6.96 10.71
C ALA A 198 -7.15 -8.35 11.34
N ASP A 199 -7.57 -9.32 10.54
CA ASP A 199 -7.81 -10.69 11.02
C ASP A 199 -6.50 -11.44 11.30
N LEU A 200 -5.45 -11.12 10.53
CA LEU A 200 -4.12 -11.70 10.67
C LEU A 200 -3.06 -10.63 10.37
N ARG A 201 -1.88 -10.79 10.98
CA ARG A 201 -0.72 -9.94 10.71
C ARG A 201 0.50 -10.80 10.47
N LEU A 202 1.25 -10.51 9.41
CA LEU A 202 2.57 -11.07 9.12
C LEU A 202 3.58 -9.92 9.00
N SER A 203 4.84 -10.20 9.27
CA SER A 203 5.92 -9.22 9.07
C SER A 203 6.32 -9.06 7.60
N SER A 204 6.02 -10.09 6.79
CA SER A 204 6.27 -10.15 5.35
C SER A 204 5.48 -11.30 4.75
N LEU A 205 5.11 -11.24 3.46
CA LEU A 205 4.54 -12.39 2.74
C LEU A 205 5.53 -13.55 2.61
N ALA A 206 6.84 -13.28 2.72
CA ALA A 206 7.86 -14.33 2.76
C ALA A 206 7.91 -15.14 4.08
N GLU A 207 7.12 -14.74 5.11
CA GLU A 207 7.11 -15.42 6.41
C GLU A 207 6.48 -16.80 6.37
N ILE A 208 5.42 -16.98 5.58
CA ILE A 208 4.75 -18.28 5.39
C ILE A 208 4.31 -18.44 3.94
N PRO A 209 4.28 -19.66 3.38
CA PRO A 209 3.73 -19.91 2.05
C PRO A 209 2.22 -19.68 2.01
N LEU A 210 1.69 -19.32 0.83
CA LEU A 210 0.26 -19.06 0.62
C LEU A 210 -0.62 -20.23 1.05
N SER A 211 -0.22 -21.47 0.76
CA SER A 211 -0.98 -22.67 1.15
C SER A 211 -1.21 -22.74 2.66
N LEU A 212 -0.18 -22.45 3.47
CA LEU A 212 -0.30 -22.45 4.92
C LEU A 212 -1.15 -21.27 5.43
N LEU A 213 -1.08 -20.11 4.77
CA LEU A 213 -1.98 -18.99 5.07
C LEU A 213 -3.44 -19.39 4.88
N LEU A 214 -3.76 -19.99 3.72
CA LEU A 214 -5.13 -20.42 3.38
C LEU A 214 -5.67 -21.48 4.37
N GLU A 215 -4.82 -22.39 4.84
CA GLU A 215 -5.18 -23.34 5.90
C GLU A 215 -5.53 -22.63 7.21
N ARG A 216 -4.74 -21.63 7.63
CA ARG A 216 -5.01 -20.86 8.86
C ARG A 216 -6.33 -20.11 8.77
N VAL A 217 -6.61 -19.49 7.62
CA VAL A 217 -7.87 -18.75 7.39
C VAL A 217 -9.09 -19.67 7.36
N ALA A 218 -8.94 -20.94 6.94
CA ALA A 218 -10.05 -21.89 6.90
C ALA A 218 -10.46 -22.43 8.28
N ILE A 219 -9.62 -22.29 9.30
CA ILE A 219 -9.82 -22.82 10.65
C ILE A 219 -10.44 -21.77 11.61
N GLY A 220 -10.26 -20.48 11.32
CA GLY A 220 -10.79 -19.35 12.10
C GLY A 220 -12.15 -18.91 11.63
#